data_48f26f23933893ad8b6095570f81cddc
#
_entry.id   48f26f23933893ad8b6095570f81cddc
#
_cell.length_a   1.000
_cell.length_b   1.000
_cell.length_c   1.000
_cell.angle_alpha   90.00
_cell.angle_beta   90.00
_cell.angle_gamma   90.00
#
_symmetry.space_group_name_H-M   'P 1'
#
loop_
_entity.id
_entity.type
_entity.pdbx_description
1 polymer ?
#
loop_
_entity_poly.entity_id
_entity_poly.type
_entity_poly.pdbx_seq_one_letter_code
_entity_poly.pdbx_strand_id
1 'polypeptide(L)'
;MGDAWGLEPVDFYGTTEALIPAAGRPGQTGMDILEDLVVLEVVDDRDRPVPPGVPGQKVLLTSLVSRVQPLIRYELTDSVTLAGGPNPLGLPYARIAAVDGRSDDVVTLPAAGGGRVAVHPFRLQAPFSKLLEVRQYQIVHDPDGLHVAVALRHTAPADIPARVKDALAGELRDAGAVPPPIKVTVVPGIERDPSHGAKFKLIRSTVARP
;
A
#
# COMPACT_ATOMS: atom_id res chain seq x y z
N MET A 1 -9.20 13.72 -9.65
CA MET A 1 -9.89 12.90 -10.69
C MET A 1 -11.32 13.37 -10.91
N GLY A 2 -12.11 13.61 -9.88
CA GLY A 2 -13.51 14.05 -10.01
C GLY A 2 -13.71 15.25 -10.92
N ASP A 3 -12.93 16.30 -10.71
CA ASP A 3 -13.01 17.54 -11.49
C ASP A 3 -12.70 17.36 -12.99
N ALA A 4 -11.84 16.41 -13.33
CA ALA A 4 -11.44 16.18 -14.73
C ALA A 4 -12.47 15.34 -15.52
N TRP A 5 -13.26 14.52 -14.83
CA TRP A 5 -14.17 13.56 -15.44
C TRP A 5 -15.65 13.81 -15.12
N GLY A 6 -15.93 14.73 -14.19
CA GLY A 6 -17.29 14.99 -13.68
C GLY A 6 -17.91 13.78 -12.95
N LEU A 7 -17.07 12.84 -12.48
CA LEU A 7 -17.49 11.62 -11.83
C LEU A 7 -16.76 11.48 -10.48
N GLU A 8 -17.46 11.00 -9.47
CA GLU A 8 -16.84 10.60 -8.21
C GLU A 8 -16.22 9.20 -8.36
N PRO A 9 -14.89 9.07 -8.19
CA PRO A 9 -14.26 7.76 -8.18
C PRO A 9 -14.70 6.98 -6.95
N VAL A 10 -14.83 5.67 -7.10
CA VAL A 10 -15.02 4.74 -5.99
C VAL A 10 -13.81 3.82 -5.88
N ASP A 11 -13.42 3.53 -4.66
CA ASP A 11 -12.34 2.60 -4.39
C ASP A 11 -12.88 1.18 -4.25
N PHE A 12 -12.05 0.18 -4.62
CA PHE A 12 -12.28 -1.20 -4.17
C PHE A 12 -11.00 -1.78 -3.61
N TYR A 13 -11.18 -2.59 -2.60
CA TYR A 13 -10.17 -3.51 -2.14
C TYR A 13 -10.29 -4.79 -2.96
N GLY A 14 -9.26 -5.06 -3.77
CA GLY A 14 -9.21 -6.21 -4.69
C GLY A 14 -8.09 -7.18 -4.34
N THR A 15 -8.38 -8.47 -4.38
CA THR A 15 -7.40 -9.55 -4.20
C THR A 15 -7.54 -10.59 -5.31
N THR A 16 -6.45 -11.29 -5.62
CA THR A 16 -6.50 -12.40 -6.59
C THR A 16 -7.37 -13.55 -6.07
N GLU A 17 -7.41 -13.70 -4.77
CA GLU A 17 -8.03 -14.81 -4.05
C GLU A 17 -9.56 -14.71 -3.96
N ALA A 18 -10.09 -13.46 -3.89
CA ALA A 18 -11.53 -13.23 -3.71
C ALA A 18 -12.09 -12.08 -4.59
N LEU A 19 -11.36 -11.69 -5.63
CA LEU A 19 -11.72 -10.60 -6.55
C LEU A 19 -11.89 -9.27 -5.82
N ILE A 20 -13.11 -8.91 -5.38
CA ILE A 20 -13.44 -7.65 -4.72
C ILE A 20 -14.07 -7.95 -3.35
N PRO A 21 -13.26 -8.12 -2.29
CA PRO A 21 -13.76 -8.31 -0.93
C PRO A 21 -14.47 -7.09 -0.32
N ALA A 22 -14.13 -5.88 -0.76
CA ALA A 22 -14.79 -4.65 -0.30
C ALA A 22 -14.87 -3.60 -1.42
N ALA A 23 -15.92 -2.79 -1.38
CA ALA A 23 -16.16 -1.73 -2.37
C ALA A 23 -16.66 -0.44 -1.72
N GLY A 24 -16.15 0.68 -2.23
CA GLY A 24 -16.62 2.02 -1.88
C GLY A 24 -17.95 2.37 -2.55
N ARG A 25 -18.50 3.52 -2.15
CA ARG A 25 -19.70 4.11 -2.75
C ARG A 25 -19.46 5.59 -3.03
N PRO A 26 -20.09 6.16 -4.08
CA PRO A 26 -20.00 7.59 -4.35
C PRO A 26 -20.39 8.42 -3.13
N GLY A 27 -19.66 9.48 -2.84
CA GLY A 27 -19.89 10.37 -1.69
C GLY A 27 -19.58 9.79 -0.31
N GLN A 28 -18.99 8.60 -0.25
CA GLN A 28 -18.63 7.93 1.01
C GLN A 28 -17.14 7.69 1.11
N THR A 29 -16.58 7.92 2.28
CA THR A 29 -15.19 7.50 2.59
C THR A 29 -15.17 6.06 3.07
N GLY A 30 -14.14 5.30 2.67
CA GLY A 30 -13.99 3.88 3.03
C GLY A 30 -14.82 2.95 2.15
N MET A 31 -14.79 1.65 2.46
CA MET A 31 -15.37 0.59 1.64
C MET A 31 -16.21 -0.35 2.49
N ASP A 32 -17.39 -0.74 2.00
CA ASP A 32 -18.20 -1.78 2.63
C ASP A 32 -17.59 -3.15 2.33
N ILE A 33 -17.43 -3.98 3.35
CA ILE A 33 -16.99 -5.38 3.19
C ILE A 33 -18.19 -6.18 2.67
N LEU A 34 -17.98 -6.95 1.61
CA LEU A 34 -19.02 -7.80 1.01
C LEU A 34 -19.14 -9.10 1.82
N GLU A 35 -19.70 -9.00 3.04
CA GLU A 35 -19.75 -10.09 4.02
C GLU A 35 -20.65 -11.27 3.61
N ASP A 36 -21.45 -11.11 2.58
CA ASP A 36 -22.17 -12.19 1.90
C ASP A 36 -21.27 -13.04 0.97
N LEU A 37 -20.09 -12.54 0.60
CA LEU A 37 -19.13 -13.24 -0.27
C LEU A 37 -17.87 -13.68 0.46
N VAL A 38 -17.47 -12.94 1.50
CA VAL A 38 -16.23 -13.18 2.23
C VAL A 38 -16.38 -12.89 3.71
N VAL A 39 -15.54 -13.54 4.52
CA VAL A 39 -15.24 -13.10 5.90
C VAL A 39 -13.84 -12.52 5.89
N LEU A 40 -13.68 -11.30 6.39
CA LEU A 40 -12.40 -10.61 6.59
C LEU A 40 -12.13 -10.43 8.08
N GLU A 41 -11.06 -11.05 8.55
CA GLU A 41 -10.55 -10.87 9.91
C GLU A 41 -9.30 -10.02 9.83
N VAL A 42 -9.34 -8.80 10.39
CA VAL A 42 -8.16 -7.92 10.49
C VAL A 42 -7.45 -8.22 11.80
N VAL A 43 -6.20 -8.67 11.72
CA VAL A 43 -5.48 -9.26 12.85
C VAL A 43 -4.07 -8.67 13.01
N ASP A 44 -3.50 -8.87 14.21
CA ASP A 44 -2.09 -8.60 14.52
C ASP A 44 -1.17 -9.73 13.99
N ASP A 45 0.13 -9.66 14.30
CA ASP A 45 1.15 -10.67 13.95
C ASP A 45 0.90 -12.06 14.56
N ARG A 46 0.06 -12.13 15.61
CA ARG A 46 -0.29 -13.37 16.35
C ARG A 46 -1.71 -13.86 16.06
N ASP A 47 -2.29 -13.44 14.94
CA ASP A 47 -3.66 -13.81 14.53
C ASP A 47 -4.77 -13.36 15.50
N ARG A 48 -4.52 -12.36 16.33
CA ARG A 48 -5.53 -11.81 17.24
C ARG A 48 -6.22 -10.62 16.58
N PRO A 49 -7.57 -10.55 16.66
CA PRO A 49 -8.31 -9.41 16.11
C PRO A 49 -7.83 -8.08 16.68
N VAL A 50 -7.70 -7.07 15.82
CA VAL A 50 -7.41 -5.70 16.25
C VAL A 50 -8.70 -4.89 16.32
N PRO A 51 -8.81 -3.91 17.27
CA PRO A 51 -9.99 -3.10 17.36
C PRO A 51 -10.13 -2.15 16.15
N PRO A 52 -11.36 -1.73 15.79
CA PRO A 52 -11.58 -0.71 14.77
C PRO A 52 -10.74 0.56 15.03
N GLY A 53 -10.27 1.18 13.97
CA GLY A 53 -9.38 2.33 13.99
C GLY A 53 -7.90 2.00 14.19
N VAL A 54 -7.57 0.74 14.46
CA VAL A 54 -6.19 0.27 14.57
C VAL A 54 -5.80 -0.48 13.31
N PRO A 55 -4.68 -0.14 12.64
CA PRO A 55 -4.18 -0.89 11.50
C PRO A 55 -3.81 -2.33 11.87
N GLY A 56 -4.34 -3.29 11.13
CA GLY A 56 -3.90 -4.68 11.25
C GLY A 56 -2.56 -4.93 10.57
N GLN A 57 -1.89 -5.98 10.99
CA GLN A 57 -0.65 -6.45 10.38
C GLN A 57 -0.91 -7.32 9.16
N LYS A 58 -2.06 -7.98 9.14
CA LYS A 58 -2.51 -8.87 8.06
C LYS A 58 -4.02 -9.05 8.10
N VAL A 59 -4.54 -9.62 7.03
CA VAL A 59 -5.95 -10.00 6.89
C VAL A 59 -6.05 -11.50 6.70
N LEU A 60 -6.93 -12.15 7.45
CA LEU A 60 -7.30 -13.54 7.19
C LEU A 60 -8.62 -13.55 6.41
N LEU A 61 -8.57 -14.07 5.19
CA LEU A 61 -9.69 -14.08 4.26
C LEU A 61 -10.30 -15.47 4.18
N THR A 62 -11.62 -15.55 4.37
CA THR A 62 -12.40 -16.75 4.09
C THR A 62 -13.35 -16.47 2.94
N SER A 63 -13.28 -17.25 1.86
CA SER A 63 -14.21 -17.16 0.73
C SER A 63 -15.45 -18.01 0.99
N LEU A 64 -16.62 -17.39 0.95
CA LEU A 64 -17.91 -18.07 1.14
C LEU A 64 -18.48 -18.66 -0.16
N VAL A 65 -17.93 -18.24 -1.32
CA VAL A 65 -18.46 -18.59 -2.64
C VAL A 65 -17.57 -19.54 -3.44
N SER A 66 -16.27 -19.61 -3.15
CA SER A 66 -15.35 -20.48 -3.86
C SER A 66 -15.49 -21.93 -3.40
N ARG A 67 -16.08 -22.77 -4.26
CA ARG A 67 -16.32 -24.21 -3.96
C ARG A 67 -15.24 -25.12 -4.52
N VAL A 68 -14.53 -24.68 -5.56
CA VAL A 68 -13.49 -25.48 -6.22
C VAL A 68 -12.18 -25.41 -5.44
N GLN A 69 -11.84 -24.22 -4.97
CA GLN A 69 -10.68 -24.00 -4.12
C GLN A 69 -11.13 -23.15 -2.92
N PRO A 70 -11.70 -23.78 -1.89
CA PRO A 70 -12.15 -23.04 -0.71
C PRO A 70 -10.93 -22.50 0.04
N LEU A 71 -10.95 -21.19 0.30
CA LEU A 71 -9.96 -20.52 1.11
C LEU A 71 -10.59 -20.24 2.47
N ILE A 72 -9.98 -20.76 3.53
CA ILE A 72 -10.42 -20.56 4.91
C ILE A 72 -9.26 -19.95 5.67
N ARG A 73 -9.47 -18.74 6.21
CA ARG A 73 -8.46 -17.95 6.93
C ARG A 73 -7.14 -17.83 6.15
N TYR A 74 -7.25 -17.63 4.83
CA TYR A 74 -6.09 -17.43 3.97
C TYR A 74 -5.41 -16.11 4.31
N GLU A 75 -4.13 -16.16 4.60
CA GLU A 75 -3.35 -14.99 5.01
C GLU A 75 -3.03 -14.07 3.84
N LEU A 76 -3.47 -12.82 3.93
CA LEU A 76 -3.07 -11.71 3.08
C LEU A 76 -2.21 -10.75 3.90
N THR A 77 -1.07 -10.36 3.36
CA THR A 77 -0.13 -9.45 4.05
C THR A 77 -0.53 -7.96 3.94
N ASP A 78 -1.81 -7.71 3.67
CA ASP A 78 -2.34 -6.35 3.54
C ASP A 78 -2.60 -5.75 4.93
N SER A 79 -2.13 -4.52 5.15
CA SER A 79 -2.48 -3.74 6.33
C SER A 79 -3.80 -3.01 6.07
N VAL A 80 -4.81 -3.41 6.82
CA VAL A 80 -6.18 -2.88 6.72
C VAL A 80 -6.60 -2.30 8.05
N THR A 81 -7.32 -1.18 8.00
CA THR A 81 -7.95 -0.56 9.19
C THR A 81 -9.46 -0.64 9.03
N LEU A 82 -10.14 -1.29 9.99
CA LEU A 82 -11.60 -1.29 10.03
C LEU A 82 -12.13 0.06 10.54
N ALA A 83 -13.24 0.51 9.98
CA ALA A 83 -13.95 1.66 10.50
C ALA A 83 -14.71 1.28 11.78
N GLY A 84 -14.74 2.19 12.75
CA GLY A 84 -15.57 2.05 13.95
C GLY A 84 -16.99 2.55 13.73
N GLY A 85 -17.91 2.08 14.59
CA GLY A 85 -19.31 2.51 14.59
C GLY A 85 -20.18 1.87 13.52
N PRO A 86 -21.47 2.25 13.45
CA PRO A 86 -22.40 1.70 12.50
C PRO A 86 -22.11 2.21 11.07
N ASN A 87 -22.53 1.43 10.07
CA ASN A 87 -22.48 1.86 8.69
C ASN A 87 -23.35 3.12 8.48
N PRO A 88 -22.79 4.21 7.90
CA PRO A 88 -23.52 5.48 7.72
C PRO A 88 -24.81 5.38 6.92
N LEU A 89 -24.93 4.34 6.07
CA LEU A 89 -26.11 4.08 5.26
C LEU A 89 -27.09 3.10 5.93
N GLY A 90 -26.86 2.71 7.18
CA GLY A 90 -27.66 1.71 7.88
C GLY A 90 -27.56 0.29 7.31
N LEU A 91 -26.55 0.01 6.47
CA LEU A 91 -26.31 -1.30 5.93
C LEU A 91 -25.69 -2.23 6.99
N PRO A 92 -25.95 -3.55 6.94
CA PRO A 92 -25.44 -4.50 7.92
C PRO A 92 -23.96 -4.89 7.67
N TYR A 93 -23.22 -4.13 6.87
CA TYR A 93 -21.84 -4.42 6.48
C TYR A 93 -20.84 -3.69 7.35
N ALA A 94 -19.82 -4.40 7.80
CA ALA A 94 -18.63 -3.78 8.34
C ALA A 94 -17.87 -3.01 7.25
N ARG A 95 -17.00 -2.07 7.65
CA ARG A 95 -16.35 -1.18 6.70
C ARG A 95 -14.85 -1.13 6.90
N ILE A 96 -14.12 -1.03 5.80
CA ILE A 96 -12.72 -0.68 5.75
C ILE A 96 -12.61 0.85 5.70
N ALA A 97 -11.85 1.43 6.64
CA ALA A 97 -11.53 2.86 6.65
C ALA A 97 -10.30 3.17 5.78
N ALA A 98 -9.30 2.28 5.79
CA ALA A 98 -8.06 2.46 5.03
C ALA A 98 -7.42 1.10 4.67
N VAL A 99 -6.69 1.10 3.56
CA VAL A 99 -5.76 0.04 3.16
C VAL A 99 -4.40 0.69 2.96
N ASP A 100 -3.45 0.39 3.86
CA ASP A 100 -2.13 1.04 3.88
C ASP A 100 -1.10 0.34 2.98
N GLY A 101 -1.52 -0.71 2.28
CA GLY A 101 -0.68 -1.56 1.45
C GLY A 101 -0.20 -2.81 2.19
N ARG A 102 0.83 -3.45 1.65
CA ARG A 102 1.32 -4.71 2.22
C ARG A 102 2.23 -4.50 3.40
N SER A 103 2.00 -5.21 4.48
CA SER A 103 2.87 -5.19 5.65
C SER A 103 4.30 -5.66 5.30
N ASP A 104 4.45 -6.56 4.32
CA ASP A 104 5.76 -7.04 3.84
C ASP A 104 6.64 -5.96 3.21
N ASP A 105 6.05 -4.90 2.70
CA ASP A 105 6.74 -3.82 2.02
C ASP A 105 6.94 -2.58 2.92
N VAL A 106 6.59 -2.67 4.21
CA VAL A 106 6.81 -1.61 5.21
C VAL A 106 8.29 -1.42 5.45
N VAL A 107 8.75 -0.18 5.34
CA VAL A 107 10.13 0.22 5.63
C VAL A 107 10.19 0.84 7.01
N THR A 108 11.03 0.31 7.89
CA THR A 108 11.20 0.85 9.25
C THR A 108 12.42 1.77 9.29
N LEU A 109 12.19 3.05 9.58
CA LEU A 109 13.22 4.11 9.60
C LEU A 109 13.39 4.72 10.99
N PRO A 110 14.50 5.41 11.28
CA PRO A 110 14.62 6.22 12.48
C PRO A 110 13.53 7.31 12.50
N ALA A 111 12.90 7.52 13.66
CA ALA A 111 11.93 8.59 13.85
C ALA A 111 12.59 9.90 14.27
N ALA A 112 12.05 11.04 13.83
CA ALA A 112 12.58 12.37 14.17
C ALA A 112 12.50 12.65 15.69
N GLY A 113 11.52 12.04 16.39
CA GLY A 113 11.36 12.15 17.85
C GLY A 113 12.12 11.09 18.66
N GLY A 114 12.99 10.30 18.01
CA GLY A 114 13.67 9.15 18.61
C GLY A 114 12.91 7.84 18.41
N GLY A 115 13.61 6.72 18.52
CA GLY A 115 13.06 5.40 18.20
C GLY A 115 12.94 5.15 16.70
N ARG A 116 11.93 4.38 16.28
CA ARG A 116 11.72 3.97 14.89
C ARG A 116 10.27 4.20 14.49
N VAL A 117 10.03 4.48 13.21
CA VAL A 117 8.70 4.63 12.63
C VAL A 117 8.55 3.70 11.43
N ALA A 118 7.37 3.09 11.31
CA ALA A 118 6.99 2.27 10.17
C ALA A 118 6.47 3.20 9.06
N VAL A 119 7.10 3.14 7.89
CA VAL A 119 6.69 3.86 6.69
C VAL A 119 6.02 2.88 5.75
N HIS A 120 4.72 3.02 5.59
CA HIS A 120 3.94 2.16 4.71
C HIS A 120 4.24 2.40 3.23
N PRO A 121 4.13 1.38 2.37
CA PRO A 121 4.42 1.45 0.93
C PRO A 121 3.75 2.62 0.23
N PHE A 122 2.51 2.92 0.58
CA PHE A 122 1.74 4.02 -0.01
C PHE A 122 2.47 5.37 0.10
N ARG A 123 3.12 5.65 1.24
CA ARG A 123 3.91 6.88 1.42
C ARG A 123 5.09 6.96 0.47
N LEU A 124 5.76 5.84 0.24
CA LEU A 124 6.88 5.77 -0.70
C LEU A 124 6.43 5.83 -2.17
N GLN A 125 5.19 5.46 -2.47
CA GLN A 125 4.62 5.50 -3.82
C GLN A 125 3.99 6.85 -4.16
N ALA A 126 3.48 7.58 -3.17
CA ALA A 126 2.76 8.83 -3.35
C ALA A 126 3.46 9.88 -4.24
N PRO A 127 4.80 10.10 -4.15
CA PRO A 127 5.50 11.05 -5.02
C PRO A 127 5.36 10.74 -6.50
N PHE A 128 5.35 9.46 -6.87
CA PHE A 128 5.34 9.04 -8.27
C PHE A 128 3.99 9.27 -8.96
N SER A 129 2.91 9.38 -8.21
CA SER A 129 1.60 9.75 -8.77
C SER A 129 1.56 11.17 -9.34
N LYS A 130 2.47 12.04 -8.89
CA LYS A 130 2.60 13.46 -9.31
C LYS A 130 3.71 13.67 -10.33
N LEU A 131 4.57 12.69 -10.55
CA LEU A 131 5.72 12.74 -11.45
C LEU A 131 5.41 11.92 -12.73
N LEU A 132 4.58 12.50 -13.59
CA LEU A 132 4.06 11.84 -14.80
C LEU A 132 5.15 11.47 -15.81
N GLU A 133 6.33 12.09 -15.69
CA GLU A 133 7.53 11.79 -16.49
C GLU A 133 8.17 10.46 -16.12
N VAL A 134 7.90 9.93 -14.92
CA VAL A 134 8.37 8.61 -14.48
C VAL A 134 7.42 7.55 -15.03
N ARG A 135 7.95 6.69 -15.89
CA ARG A 135 7.20 5.57 -16.50
C ARG A 135 7.18 4.33 -15.61
N GLN A 136 8.32 4.03 -14.98
CA GLN A 136 8.50 2.92 -14.04
C GLN A 136 9.42 3.36 -12.92
N TYR A 137 9.23 2.79 -11.74
CA TYR A 137 10.16 2.98 -10.61
C TYR A 137 10.24 1.71 -9.76
N GLN A 138 11.34 1.59 -9.04
CA GLN A 138 11.54 0.58 -7.99
C GLN A 138 12.36 1.21 -6.86
N ILE A 139 11.98 0.92 -5.62
CA ILE A 139 12.65 1.40 -4.42
C ILE A 139 13.24 0.18 -3.71
N VAL A 140 14.53 0.21 -3.43
CA VAL A 140 15.22 -0.76 -2.60
C VAL A 140 15.73 -0.06 -1.35
N HIS A 141 15.30 -0.53 -0.19
CA HIS A 141 15.79 -0.10 1.10
C HIS A 141 16.84 -1.11 1.60
N ASP A 142 18.04 -0.63 1.84
CA ASP A 142 19.13 -1.40 2.39
C ASP A 142 19.82 -0.62 3.53
N PRO A 143 20.88 -1.17 4.17
CA PRO A 143 21.59 -0.47 5.24
C PRO A 143 22.19 0.89 4.85
N ASP A 144 22.46 1.12 3.57
CA ASP A 144 23.04 2.37 3.05
C ASP A 144 21.97 3.43 2.74
N GLY A 145 20.68 3.06 2.70
CA GLY A 145 19.57 3.99 2.49
C GLY A 145 18.51 3.52 1.50
N LEU A 146 17.96 4.46 0.72
CA LEU A 146 16.98 4.20 -0.32
C LEU A 146 17.62 4.34 -1.71
N HIS A 147 17.65 3.25 -2.44
CA HIS A 147 18.06 3.20 -3.84
C HIS A 147 16.83 3.19 -4.73
N VAL A 148 16.66 4.24 -5.54
CA VAL A 148 15.49 4.43 -6.38
C VAL A 148 15.90 4.34 -7.84
N ALA A 149 15.50 3.27 -8.52
CA ALA A 149 15.62 3.18 -9.96
C ALA A 149 14.39 3.80 -10.61
N VAL A 150 14.58 4.66 -11.60
CA VAL A 150 13.49 5.27 -12.37
C VAL A 150 13.72 5.10 -13.87
N ALA A 151 12.71 4.64 -14.58
CA ALA A 151 12.69 4.67 -16.03
C ALA A 151 11.81 5.85 -16.48
N LEU A 152 12.38 6.75 -17.25
CA LEU A 152 11.74 7.99 -17.65
C LEU A 152 11.07 7.87 -19.03
N ARG A 153 10.12 8.76 -19.31
CA ARG A 153 9.62 9.00 -20.67
C ARG A 153 10.66 9.78 -21.47
N HIS A 154 10.66 9.65 -22.79
CA HIS A 154 11.67 10.26 -23.68
C HIS A 154 11.77 11.79 -23.55
N THR A 155 10.71 12.47 -23.13
CA THR A 155 10.62 13.93 -23.00
C THR A 155 10.84 14.41 -21.58
N ALA A 156 11.36 13.58 -20.67
CA ALA A 156 11.51 13.93 -19.28
C ALA A 156 12.64 14.96 -19.08
N PRO A 157 12.41 16.01 -18.24
CA PRO A 157 13.44 16.95 -17.85
C PRO A 157 14.59 16.28 -17.10
N ALA A 158 15.80 16.88 -17.20
CA ALA A 158 17.00 16.32 -16.55
C ALA A 158 16.96 16.41 -15.02
N ASP A 159 16.10 17.25 -14.44
CA ASP A 159 15.95 17.46 -13.00
C ASP A 159 15.07 16.41 -12.30
N ILE A 160 14.43 15.49 -13.03
CA ILE A 160 13.54 14.48 -12.45
C ILE A 160 14.19 13.70 -11.30
N PRO A 161 15.45 13.24 -11.38
CA PRO A 161 16.08 12.54 -10.24
C PRO A 161 16.12 13.38 -8.96
N ALA A 162 16.38 14.69 -9.07
CA ALA A 162 16.37 15.60 -7.91
C ALA A 162 14.95 15.75 -7.36
N ARG A 163 13.96 15.96 -8.22
CA ARG A 163 12.53 16.06 -7.83
C ARG A 163 12.03 14.79 -7.15
N VAL A 164 12.39 13.60 -7.64
CA VAL A 164 12.06 12.32 -7.01
C VAL A 164 12.66 12.24 -5.61
N LYS A 165 13.95 12.59 -5.47
CA LYS A 165 14.65 12.60 -4.18
C LYS A 165 13.98 13.54 -3.18
N ASP A 166 13.68 14.77 -3.58
CA ASP A 166 13.09 15.79 -2.71
C ASP A 166 11.66 15.42 -2.30
N ALA A 167 10.87 14.90 -3.22
CA ALA A 167 9.51 14.46 -2.96
C ALA A 167 9.47 13.26 -1.98
N LEU A 168 10.34 12.27 -2.17
CA LEU A 168 10.47 11.15 -1.24
C LEU A 168 10.92 11.61 0.15
N ALA A 169 11.92 12.49 0.22
CA ALA A 169 12.39 13.03 1.49
C ALA A 169 11.30 13.84 2.21
N GLY A 170 10.43 14.53 1.47
CA GLY A 170 9.26 15.22 2.00
C GLY A 170 8.27 14.24 2.63
N GLU A 171 7.83 13.25 1.89
CA GLU A 171 6.87 12.24 2.38
C GLU A 171 7.40 11.47 3.61
N LEU A 172 8.71 11.19 3.65
CA LEU A 172 9.33 10.55 4.82
C LEU A 172 9.29 11.45 6.05
N ARG A 173 9.59 12.76 5.90
CA ARG A 173 9.47 13.72 7.00
C ARG A 173 8.03 13.87 7.49
N ASP A 174 7.07 13.92 6.58
CA ASP A 174 5.63 13.99 6.89
C ASP A 174 5.14 12.72 7.59
N ALA A 175 5.80 11.58 7.35
CA ALA A 175 5.58 10.34 8.10
C ALA A 175 6.30 10.30 9.46
N GLY A 176 7.01 11.36 9.86
CA GLY A 176 7.77 11.43 11.11
C GLY A 176 9.13 10.70 11.07
N ALA A 177 9.57 10.26 9.89
CA ALA A 177 10.86 9.60 9.72
C ALA A 177 12.00 10.61 9.47
N VAL A 178 13.20 10.24 9.89
CA VAL A 178 14.42 10.87 9.42
C VAL A 178 14.76 10.25 8.06
N PRO A 179 14.74 11.03 6.94
CA PRO A 179 15.06 10.49 5.64
C PRO A 179 16.49 9.94 5.60
N PRO A 180 16.69 8.67 5.21
CA PRO A 180 18.02 8.13 4.99
C PRO A 180 18.65 8.72 3.73
N PRO A 181 19.91 8.43 3.40
CA PRO A 181 20.47 8.75 2.09
C PRO A 181 19.57 8.21 0.97
N ILE A 182 19.18 9.08 0.01
CA ILE A 182 18.35 8.69 -1.13
C ILE A 182 19.19 8.84 -2.39
N LYS A 183 19.42 7.72 -3.10
CA LYS A 183 20.11 7.68 -4.37
C LYS A 183 19.13 7.35 -5.49
N VAL A 184 18.98 8.26 -6.44
CA VAL A 184 18.10 8.07 -7.61
C VAL A 184 18.96 7.78 -8.83
N THR A 185 18.66 6.70 -9.55
CA THR A 185 19.37 6.27 -10.75
C THR A 185 18.37 6.16 -11.90
N VAL A 186 18.70 6.80 -13.03
CA VAL A 186 17.91 6.65 -14.26
C VAL A 186 18.36 5.40 -14.99
N VAL A 187 17.38 4.56 -15.36
CA VAL A 187 17.61 3.30 -16.07
C VAL A 187 16.73 3.25 -17.34
N PRO A 188 17.13 2.51 -18.37
CA PRO A 188 16.33 2.37 -19.60
C PRO A 188 14.98 1.70 -19.37
N GLY A 189 14.92 0.79 -18.41
CA GLY A 189 13.74 0.05 -17.98
C GLY A 189 14.04 -0.77 -16.75
N ILE A 190 12.99 -1.22 -16.07
CA ILE A 190 13.11 -2.07 -14.89
C ILE A 190 12.50 -3.43 -15.26
N GLU A 191 13.34 -4.46 -15.26
CA GLU A 191 12.92 -5.81 -15.58
C GLU A 191 12.21 -6.48 -14.38
N ARG A 192 11.30 -7.40 -14.69
CA ARG A 192 10.66 -8.24 -13.69
C ARG A 192 11.64 -9.31 -13.25
N ASP A 193 11.78 -9.49 -11.95
CA ASP A 193 12.60 -10.57 -11.39
C ASP A 193 11.86 -11.91 -11.51
N PRO A 194 12.32 -12.85 -12.32
CA PRO A 194 11.64 -14.14 -12.53
C PRO A 194 11.57 -14.98 -11.23
N SER A 195 12.49 -14.76 -10.30
CA SER A 195 12.58 -15.54 -9.05
C SER A 195 11.45 -15.23 -8.05
N HIS A 196 10.72 -14.13 -8.26
CA HIS A 196 9.64 -13.67 -7.39
C HIS A 196 8.25 -13.82 -8.04
N GLY A 197 8.09 -14.73 -8.99
CA GLY A 197 6.84 -14.96 -9.72
C GLY A 197 6.51 -13.79 -10.67
N ALA A 198 5.27 -13.74 -11.16
CA ALA A 198 4.85 -12.74 -12.14
C ALA A 198 4.64 -11.32 -11.56
N LYS A 199 4.69 -11.14 -10.23
CA LYS A 199 4.41 -9.86 -9.58
C LYS A 199 5.67 -8.99 -9.51
N PHE A 200 5.58 -7.77 -10.04
CA PHE A 200 6.62 -6.75 -9.92
C PHE A 200 6.59 -6.14 -8.52
N LYS A 201 7.68 -6.28 -7.76
CA LYS A 201 7.80 -5.70 -6.42
C LYS A 201 8.33 -4.27 -6.53
N LEU A 202 7.46 -3.28 -6.30
CA LEU A 202 7.80 -1.85 -6.38
C LEU A 202 8.74 -1.42 -5.25
N ILE A 203 8.56 -1.99 -4.06
CA ILE A 203 9.35 -1.68 -2.87
C ILE A 203 9.94 -2.98 -2.34
N ARG A 204 11.21 -2.96 -2.01
CA ARG A 204 11.95 -4.09 -1.42
C ARG A 204 12.76 -3.57 -0.24
N SER A 205 12.72 -4.26 0.89
CA SER A 205 13.65 -4.01 2.00
C SER A 205 14.52 -5.24 2.20
N THR A 206 15.84 -5.02 2.25
CA THR A 206 16.84 -6.04 2.60
C THR A 206 17.28 -5.90 4.06
N VAL A 207 16.78 -4.86 4.75
CA VAL A 207 17.02 -4.67 6.17
C VAL A 207 16.10 -5.58 6.96
N ALA A 208 16.67 -6.39 7.86
CA ALA A 208 15.89 -7.24 8.75
C ALA A 208 14.93 -6.39 9.60
N ARG A 209 13.70 -6.87 9.78
CA ARG A 209 12.75 -6.28 10.72
C ARG A 209 13.20 -6.53 12.14
N PRO A 210 13.07 -5.56 13.04
CA PRO A 210 13.39 -5.73 14.46
C PRO A 210 12.45 -6.70 15.16
#